data_56bce74d2c37bb6022b11b47e8716cf9
#
_entry.id   56bce74d2c37bb6022b11b47e8716cf9
#
_cell.length_a   1.000
_cell.length_b   1.000
_cell.length_c   1.000
_cell.angle_alpha   90.00
_cell.angle_beta   90.00
_cell.angle_gamma   90.00
#
_symmetry.space_group_name_H-M   'P 1'
#
loop_
_entity.id
_entity.type
_entity.pdbx_description
1 polymer ?
#
loop_
_entity_poly.entity_id
_entity_poly.type
_entity_poly.pdbx_seq_one_letter_code
_entity_poly.pdbx_strand_id
1 'polypeptide(L)'
;MDYQKKPWLKFYDPRISTDVSIEYDSLFDLLKQAANIHHEKAALTFFGRSWSYKETKMISEWLAASLYRIGFKKGDRMAIMLPNCPHYIFSLFASFRLGGIAVQVNPMYVEREIEYVLNDSEAEYMVVFEALYPRVKQVQPSTSLKKVIVVGFGGKKVELADGDLYFEDFLTHDNVIPEIPIDINEDVAILQYTGGTTGVSKGVMLTHHNLLANIIQVCDFTYNAVDEKPENFKIVSVLPMFHVYGLSCNALSGIRIGGNQLILPRFDVNEVLELIKREKPFQMTAVPTMIFALNSHPDLEESNIGDIYYLSSGGAPLPVEHVKSFEKRVGKQLADGYGLSETAPSAISTPPFLPRKLGSVGIPLPGTEARIVTETAEGIVDVPVGEAGELILRGPQVMKGYWKRPGDTEIVLKDGWLFTGDIAKMDEDGYFYILDRKKDIIIASGYNVYPREIEEVLYQHEGVEEAIVVGIPDTYRGETVKAFVKIKAGISIAPDKLIAFAKINLAPYKVPREIEILDDLPKSSVGKLLRRMLRKEEEKIKA
;
A
#
# COMPACT_ATOMS: atom_id res chain seq x y z
N MET A 1 -3.37 -0.73 -31.70
CA MET A 1 -3.52 -2.04 -31.04
C MET A 1 -4.76 -1.93 -30.16
N ASP A 2 -5.51 -3.00 -30.05
CA ASP A 2 -6.81 -2.98 -29.34
C ASP A 2 -6.60 -3.48 -27.91
N TYR A 3 -6.89 -2.66 -26.89
CA TYR A 3 -6.82 -3.05 -25.47
C TYR A 3 -7.66 -4.29 -25.16
N GLN A 4 -8.74 -4.51 -25.93
CA GLN A 4 -9.57 -5.71 -25.81
C GLN A 4 -8.82 -7.00 -26.10
N LYS A 5 -7.74 -6.96 -26.89
CA LYS A 5 -6.87 -8.12 -27.19
C LYS A 5 -5.97 -8.49 -26.04
N LYS A 6 -5.90 -7.68 -24.97
CA LYS A 6 -5.08 -7.93 -23.78
C LYS A 6 -3.66 -8.43 -24.14
N PRO A 7 -2.84 -7.60 -24.82
CA PRO A 7 -1.56 -8.04 -25.40
C PRO A 7 -0.57 -8.58 -24.36
N TRP A 8 -0.76 -8.26 -23.09
CA TRP A 8 0.05 -8.72 -21.97
C TRP A 8 -0.16 -10.19 -21.61
N LEU A 9 -1.29 -10.82 -22.00
CA LEU A 9 -1.57 -12.22 -21.66
C LEU A 9 -0.53 -13.21 -22.23
N LYS A 10 0.18 -12.85 -23.31
CA LYS A 10 1.29 -13.65 -23.85
C LYS A 10 2.46 -13.83 -22.87
N PHE A 11 2.55 -12.99 -21.84
CA PHE A 11 3.58 -13.04 -20.82
C PHE A 11 3.15 -13.78 -19.54
N TYR A 12 1.93 -14.25 -19.47
CA TYR A 12 1.50 -15.07 -18.35
C TYR A 12 2.16 -16.45 -18.43
N ASP A 13 2.68 -16.93 -17.30
CA ASP A 13 3.08 -18.33 -17.19
C ASP A 13 1.85 -19.22 -17.40
N PRO A 14 1.94 -20.33 -18.15
CA PRO A 14 0.80 -21.23 -18.40
C PRO A 14 0.11 -21.77 -17.14
N ARG A 15 0.78 -21.71 -15.99
CA ARG A 15 0.23 -22.12 -14.68
C ARG A 15 -0.66 -21.04 -14.02
N ILE A 16 -0.67 -19.83 -14.57
CA ILE A 16 -1.44 -18.71 -14.05
C ILE A 16 -2.75 -18.60 -14.82
N SER A 17 -3.88 -18.68 -14.12
CA SER A 17 -5.20 -18.42 -14.71
C SER A 17 -5.31 -16.96 -15.16
N THR A 18 -6.01 -16.71 -16.25
CA THR A 18 -6.34 -15.36 -16.70
C THR A 18 -7.50 -14.75 -15.91
N ASP A 19 -8.27 -15.59 -15.22
CA ASP A 19 -9.45 -15.20 -14.44
C ASP A 19 -9.29 -15.58 -12.97
N VAL A 20 -10.05 -14.89 -12.10
CA VAL A 20 -10.06 -15.11 -10.66
C VAL A 20 -11.27 -15.95 -10.27
N SER A 21 -11.05 -17.08 -9.60
CA SER A 21 -12.09 -17.89 -8.97
C SER A 21 -11.96 -17.80 -7.46
N ILE A 22 -13.03 -17.38 -6.78
CA ILE A 22 -13.06 -17.25 -5.32
C ILE A 22 -13.75 -18.47 -4.73
N GLU A 23 -13.01 -19.26 -3.97
CA GLU A 23 -13.48 -20.50 -3.32
C GLU A 23 -13.67 -20.33 -1.81
N TYR A 24 -13.84 -19.08 -1.35
CA TYR A 24 -13.99 -18.73 0.07
C TYR A 24 -15.35 -18.08 0.33
N ASP A 25 -16.01 -18.50 1.40
CA ASP A 25 -17.28 -17.91 1.85
C ASP A 25 -17.10 -16.54 2.53
N SER A 26 -15.88 -16.24 2.99
CA SER A 26 -15.51 -14.96 3.62
C SER A 26 -14.00 -14.85 3.79
N LEU A 27 -13.52 -13.68 4.20
CA LEU A 27 -12.12 -13.51 4.62
C LEU A 27 -11.78 -14.34 5.88
N PHE A 28 -12.75 -14.61 6.76
CA PHE A 28 -12.51 -15.52 7.89
C PHE A 28 -12.32 -16.96 7.41
N ASP A 29 -13.02 -17.37 6.37
CA ASP A 29 -12.87 -18.72 5.79
C ASP A 29 -11.45 -18.94 5.22
N LEU A 30 -10.81 -17.91 4.73
CA LEU A 30 -9.39 -17.95 4.33
C LEU A 30 -8.48 -18.44 5.48
N LEU A 31 -8.61 -17.86 6.69
CA LEU A 31 -7.86 -18.30 7.86
C LEU A 31 -8.27 -19.70 8.33
N LYS A 32 -9.57 -19.99 8.28
CA LYS A 32 -10.12 -21.30 8.67
C LYS A 32 -9.57 -22.41 7.78
N GLN A 33 -9.54 -22.24 6.46
CA GLN A 33 -8.97 -23.21 5.53
C GLN A 33 -7.46 -23.35 5.71
N ALA A 34 -6.73 -22.22 5.86
CA ALA A 34 -5.30 -22.24 6.13
C ALA A 34 -4.97 -22.98 7.45
N ALA A 35 -5.76 -22.77 8.51
CA ALA A 35 -5.58 -23.46 9.78
C ALA A 35 -5.88 -24.98 9.69
N ASN A 36 -6.79 -25.39 8.82
CA ASN A 36 -7.05 -26.81 8.59
C ASN A 36 -5.89 -27.49 7.84
N ILE A 37 -5.29 -26.79 6.88
CA ILE A 37 -4.21 -27.35 6.04
C ILE A 37 -2.85 -27.29 6.77
N HIS A 38 -2.54 -26.17 7.42
CA HIS A 38 -1.23 -25.87 7.98
C HIS A 38 -1.16 -25.93 9.52
N HIS A 39 -2.17 -26.44 10.15
CA HIS A 39 -2.48 -26.54 11.58
C HIS A 39 -1.37 -26.15 12.58
N GLU A 40 -0.25 -26.89 12.61
CA GLU A 40 0.86 -26.68 13.55
C GLU A 40 1.99 -25.79 12.98
N LYS A 41 1.91 -25.39 11.68
CA LYS A 41 2.92 -24.48 11.12
C LYS A 41 2.79 -23.09 11.75
N ALA A 42 3.93 -22.41 11.93
CA ALA A 42 3.92 -21.03 12.37
C ALA A 42 3.23 -20.15 11.31
N ALA A 43 2.25 -19.37 11.72
CA ALA A 43 1.57 -18.36 10.92
C ALA A 43 2.17 -16.97 11.16
N LEU A 44 2.49 -16.66 12.40
CA LEU A 44 2.99 -15.36 12.86
C LEU A 44 4.21 -15.57 13.76
N THR A 45 5.25 -14.76 13.57
CA THR A 45 6.42 -14.69 14.45
C THR A 45 6.70 -13.24 14.80
N PHE A 46 6.78 -12.92 16.10
CA PHE A 46 6.97 -11.58 16.62
C PHE A 46 7.80 -11.62 17.90
N PHE A 47 8.89 -10.87 17.97
CA PHE A 47 9.85 -10.85 19.07
C PHE A 47 10.27 -12.25 19.55
N GLY A 48 10.53 -13.15 18.61
CA GLY A 48 10.99 -14.53 18.90
C GLY A 48 9.90 -15.50 19.34
N ARG A 49 8.66 -15.05 19.57
CA ARG A 49 7.50 -15.91 19.80
C ARG A 49 6.78 -16.20 18.49
N SER A 50 6.38 -17.44 18.30
CA SER A 50 5.56 -17.84 17.15
C SER A 50 4.17 -18.30 17.62
N TRP A 51 3.19 -18.07 16.74
CA TRP A 51 1.83 -18.59 16.84
C TRP A 51 1.56 -19.45 15.61
N SER A 52 1.05 -20.67 15.86
CA SER A 52 0.62 -21.56 14.78
C SER A 52 -0.66 -21.02 14.10
N TYR A 53 -1.00 -21.59 12.95
CA TYR A 53 -2.28 -21.30 12.28
C TYR A 53 -3.48 -21.64 13.17
N LYS A 54 -3.40 -22.78 13.90
CA LYS A 54 -4.41 -23.16 14.89
C LYS A 54 -4.57 -22.12 15.99
N GLU A 55 -3.46 -21.68 16.61
CA GLU A 55 -3.50 -20.67 17.66
C GLU A 55 -4.00 -19.34 17.14
N THR A 56 -3.56 -18.93 15.94
CA THR A 56 -4.01 -17.70 15.29
C THR A 56 -5.53 -17.69 15.08
N LYS A 57 -6.08 -18.79 14.54
CA LYS A 57 -7.53 -18.95 14.39
C LYS A 57 -8.25 -18.94 15.72
N MET A 58 -7.76 -19.72 16.70
CA MET A 58 -8.36 -19.85 18.02
C MET A 58 -8.43 -18.51 18.78
N ILE A 59 -7.35 -17.73 18.80
CA ILE A 59 -7.32 -16.41 19.45
C ILE A 59 -8.28 -15.44 18.75
N SER A 60 -8.34 -15.48 17.41
CA SER A 60 -9.29 -14.67 16.63
C SER A 60 -10.74 -15.02 16.97
N GLU A 61 -11.06 -16.30 17.15
CA GLU A 61 -12.39 -16.78 17.57
C GLU A 61 -12.72 -16.37 19.00
N TRP A 62 -11.77 -16.45 19.94
CA TRP A 62 -11.97 -15.98 21.32
C TRP A 62 -12.27 -14.47 21.37
N LEU A 63 -11.52 -13.68 20.61
CA LEU A 63 -11.80 -12.24 20.49
C LEU A 63 -13.18 -11.99 19.88
N ALA A 64 -13.53 -12.72 18.81
CA ALA A 64 -14.85 -12.62 18.20
C ALA A 64 -15.97 -12.98 19.20
N ALA A 65 -15.82 -14.05 19.99
CA ALA A 65 -16.78 -14.41 21.01
C ALA A 65 -16.93 -13.33 22.10
N SER A 66 -15.82 -12.72 22.51
CA SER A 66 -15.83 -11.62 23.47
C SER A 66 -16.56 -10.39 22.93
N LEU A 67 -16.29 -10.04 21.66
CA LEU A 67 -16.98 -8.93 20.97
C LEU A 67 -18.49 -9.22 20.81
N TYR A 68 -18.84 -10.45 20.41
CA TYR A 68 -20.24 -10.84 20.26
C TYR A 68 -21.01 -10.73 21.58
N ARG A 69 -20.43 -11.13 22.71
CA ARG A 69 -21.04 -11.03 24.05
C ARG A 69 -21.34 -9.61 24.49
N ILE A 70 -20.55 -8.64 24.06
CA ILE A 70 -20.79 -7.23 24.36
C ILE A 70 -21.68 -6.53 23.31
N GLY A 71 -22.27 -7.30 22.38
CA GLY A 71 -23.25 -6.82 21.43
C GLY A 71 -22.72 -6.41 20.06
N PHE A 72 -21.45 -6.72 19.74
CA PHE A 72 -20.92 -6.51 18.40
C PHE A 72 -21.63 -7.42 17.40
N LYS A 73 -22.06 -6.89 16.28
CA LYS A 73 -22.86 -7.58 15.27
C LYS A 73 -22.37 -7.25 13.85
N LYS A 74 -22.89 -7.97 12.87
CA LYS A 74 -22.63 -7.75 11.45
C LYS A 74 -22.86 -6.28 11.07
N GLY A 75 -21.91 -5.71 10.36
CA GLY A 75 -21.92 -4.31 9.93
C GLY A 75 -21.41 -3.30 10.98
N ASP A 76 -21.16 -3.71 12.21
CA ASP A 76 -20.50 -2.82 13.19
C ASP A 76 -19.05 -2.54 12.79
N ARG A 77 -18.56 -1.36 13.13
CA ARG A 77 -17.20 -0.89 12.79
C ARG A 77 -16.31 -1.00 14.01
N MET A 78 -15.17 -1.68 13.80
CA MET A 78 -14.11 -1.80 14.78
C MET A 78 -12.84 -1.12 14.27
N ALA A 79 -12.45 -0.03 14.91
CA ALA A 79 -11.20 0.65 14.61
C ALA A 79 -10.00 -0.17 15.13
N ILE A 80 -8.97 -0.32 14.30
CA ILE A 80 -7.73 -0.99 14.67
C ILE A 80 -6.58 0.01 14.53
N MET A 81 -6.00 0.44 15.66
CA MET A 81 -4.90 1.40 15.74
C MET A 81 -3.70 0.77 16.43
N LEU A 82 -3.05 -0.14 15.73
CA LEU A 82 -1.92 -0.92 16.19
C LEU A 82 -0.72 -0.78 15.26
N PRO A 83 0.52 -0.81 15.76
CA PRO A 83 1.67 -1.11 14.93
C PRO A 83 1.57 -2.55 14.40
N ASN A 84 2.49 -2.95 13.52
CA ASN A 84 2.54 -4.35 13.09
C ASN A 84 2.75 -5.26 14.30
N CYS A 85 1.81 -6.15 14.54
CA CYS A 85 1.86 -7.13 15.62
C CYS A 85 0.83 -8.25 15.38
N PRO A 86 0.94 -9.40 16.05
CA PRO A 86 -0.04 -10.49 15.93
C PRO A 86 -1.46 -10.07 16.29
N HIS A 87 -1.63 -9.16 17.25
CA HIS A 87 -2.94 -8.67 17.69
C HIS A 87 -3.70 -7.93 16.57
N TYR A 88 -2.96 -7.34 15.60
CA TYR A 88 -3.58 -6.76 14.41
C TYR A 88 -4.34 -7.83 13.63
N ILE A 89 -3.69 -8.96 13.38
CA ILE A 89 -4.25 -10.11 12.66
C ILE A 89 -5.41 -10.73 13.45
N PHE A 90 -5.25 -10.95 14.76
CA PHE A 90 -6.34 -11.49 15.60
C PHE A 90 -7.58 -10.58 15.55
N SER A 91 -7.40 -9.27 15.68
CA SER A 91 -8.48 -8.30 15.65
C SER A 91 -9.18 -8.27 14.29
N LEU A 92 -8.40 -8.28 13.21
CA LEU A 92 -8.92 -8.28 11.86
C LEU A 92 -9.83 -9.50 11.60
N PHE A 93 -9.32 -10.70 11.90
CA PHE A 93 -10.07 -11.94 11.68
C PHE A 93 -11.25 -12.09 12.65
N ALA A 94 -11.17 -11.54 13.85
CA ALA A 94 -12.32 -11.48 14.76
C ALA A 94 -13.46 -10.61 14.17
N SER A 95 -13.11 -9.45 13.59
CA SER A 95 -14.08 -8.63 12.87
C SER A 95 -14.71 -9.39 11.71
N PHE A 96 -13.90 -10.03 10.87
CA PHE A 96 -14.38 -10.81 9.72
C PHE A 96 -15.28 -11.98 10.13
N ARG A 97 -14.97 -12.66 11.26
CA ARG A 97 -15.79 -13.76 11.80
C ARG A 97 -17.21 -13.33 12.16
N LEU A 98 -17.36 -12.07 12.57
CA LEU A 98 -18.64 -11.48 12.96
C LEU A 98 -19.32 -10.68 11.81
N GLY A 99 -18.74 -10.64 10.63
CA GLY A 99 -19.22 -9.79 9.53
C GLY A 99 -19.11 -8.30 9.86
N GLY A 100 -18.22 -7.94 10.77
CA GLY A 100 -17.92 -6.56 11.11
C GLY A 100 -16.99 -5.91 10.09
N ILE A 101 -16.91 -4.59 10.16
CA ILE A 101 -16.07 -3.76 9.29
C ILE A 101 -14.84 -3.29 10.07
N ALA A 102 -13.65 -3.72 9.66
CA ALA A 102 -12.40 -3.24 10.24
C ALA A 102 -12.05 -1.85 9.69
N VAL A 103 -11.93 -0.86 10.57
CA VAL A 103 -11.53 0.51 10.22
C VAL A 103 -10.04 0.65 10.49
N GLN A 104 -9.28 0.85 9.42
CA GLN A 104 -7.82 0.96 9.50
C GLN A 104 -7.41 2.35 9.96
N VAL A 105 -6.80 2.44 11.15
CA VAL A 105 -6.37 3.72 11.74
C VAL A 105 -4.85 3.75 11.84
N ASN A 106 -4.24 4.75 11.24
CA ASN A 106 -2.79 4.93 11.29
C ASN A 106 -2.34 5.29 12.73
N PRO A 107 -1.43 4.52 13.35
CA PRO A 107 -0.91 4.80 14.70
C PRO A 107 -0.20 6.15 14.85
N MET A 108 0.18 6.77 13.74
CA MET A 108 0.84 8.09 13.74
C MET A 108 -0.15 9.26 13.69
N TYR A 109 -1.46 9.00 13.59
CA TYR A 109 -2.46 10.07 13.58
C TYR A 109 -2.47 10.85 14.88
N VAL A 110 -2.64 12.16 14.74
CA VAL A 110 -2.90 13.07 15.87
C VAL A 110 -4.38 13.05 16.23
N GLU A 111 -4.74 13.65 17.37
CA GLU A 111 -6.09 13.61 17.96
C GLU A 111 -7.16 14.01 16.94
N ARG A 112 -6.96 15.10 16.21
CA ARG A 112 -7.91 15.59 15.18
C ARG A 112 -8.16 14.56 14.07
N GLU A 113 -7.15 13.82 13.66
CA GLU A 113 -7.27 12.80 12.60
C GLU A 113 -7.97 11.55 13.13
N ILE A 114 -7.68 11.17 14.38
CA ILE A 114 -8.36 10.06 15.07
C ILE A 114 -9.84 10.36 15.21
N GLU A 115 -10.18 11.55 15.75
CA GLU A 115 -11.56 12.02 15.93
C GLU A 115 -12.31 12.01 14.60
N TYR A 116 -11.69 12.52 13.53
CA TYR A 116 -12.28 12.52 12.21
C TYR A 116 -12.61 11.10 11.72
N VAL A 117 -11.64 10.15 11.77
CA VAL A 117 -11.83 8.79 11.28
C VAL A 117 -12.89 8.05 12.11
N LEU A 118 -12.91 8.21 13.43
CA LEU A 118 -13.89 7.58 14.30
C LEU A 118 -15.31 8.10 14.03
N ASN A 119 -15.47 9.39 13.82
CA ASN A 119 -16.76 10.01 13.53
C ASN A 119 -17.27 9.69 12.12
N ASP A 120 -16.40 9.73 11.10
CA ASP A 120 -16.80 9.43 9.72
C ASP A 120 -17.17 7.95 9.57
N SER A 121 -16.41 7.05 10.19
CA SER A 121 -16.68 5.62 10.19
C SER A 121 -17.80 5.21 11.14
N GLU A 122 -18.14 6.03 12.13
CA GLU A 122 -19.05 5.69 13.24
C GLU A 122 -18.58 4.42 13.98
N ALA A 123 -17.27 4.29 14.22
CA ALA A 123 -16.73 3.15 14.94
C ALA A 123 -17.10 3.22 16.43
N GLU A 124 -17.70 2.13 16.92
CA GLU A 124 -18.13 2.00 18.33
C GLU A 124 -17.13 1.18 19.16
N TYR A 125 -16.28 0.41 18.51
CA TYR A 125 -15.28 -0.48 19.12
C TYR A 125 -13.90 -0.13 18.60
N MET A 126 -12.88 -0.26 19.46
CA MET A 126 -11.51 0.00 19.05
C MET A 126 -10.53 -0.94 19.73
N VAL A 127 -9.55 -1.41 18.95
CA VAL A 127 -8.35 -2.06 19.47
C VAL A 127 -7.18 -1.10 19.27
N VAL A 128 -6.49 -0.75 20.36
CA VAL A 128 -5.44 0.28 20.34
C VAL A 128 -4.18 -0.17 21.06
N PHE A 129 -3.02 0.28 20.58
CA PHE A 129 -1.74 0.10 21.27
C PHE A 129 -1.69 0.95 22.54
N GLU A 130 -1.20 0.38 23.65
CA GLU A 130 -1.20 1.03 24.98
C GLU A 130 -0.61 2.43 25.00
N ALA A 131 0.48 2.67 24.27
CA ALA A 131 1.10 4.00 24.21
C ALA A 131 0.21 5.08 23.55
N LEU A 132 -0.78 4.66 22.76
CA LEU A 132 -1.73 5.53 22.05
C LEU A 132 -3.06 5.68 22.80
N TYR A 133 -3.28 4.85 23.81
CA TYR A 133 -4.52 4.86 24.59
C TYR A 133 -4.88 6.25 25.19
N PRO A 134 -3.95 6.99 25.81
CA PRO A 134 -4.28 8.33 26.34
C PRO A 134 -4.80 9.29 25.26
N ARG A 135 -4.23 9.22 24.05
CA ARG A 135 -4.66 10.04 22.90
C ARG A 135 -6.07 9.68 22.44
N VAL A 136 -6.40 8.39 22.40
CA VAL A 136 -7.75 7.91 22.08
C VAL A 136 -8.75 8.36 23.14
N LYS A 137 -8.42 8.29 24.43
CA LYS A 137 -9.31 8.73 25.53
C LYS A 137 -9.58 10.23 25.49
N GLN A 138 -8.66 11.03 25.01
CA GLN A 138 -8.85 12.47 24.84
C GLN A 138 -9.96 12.78 23.82
N VAL A 139 -10.06 12.02 22.73
CA VAL A 139 -11.05 12.24 21.65
C VAL A 139 -12.34 11.44 21.84
N GLN A 140 -12.32 10.37 22.64
CA GLN A 140 -13.47 9.48 22.84
C GLN A 140 -14.77 10.23 23.17
N PRO A 141 -14.81 11.27 24.06
CA PRO A 141 -16.05 11.96 24.42
C PRO A 141 -16.74 12.66 23.24
N SER A 142 -16.00 12.97 22.17
CA SER A 142 -16.53 13.61 20.94
C SER A 142 -16.83 12.61 19.81
N THR A 143 -16.78 11.30 20.11
CA THR A 143 -16.97 10.21 19.13
C THR A 143 -18.06 9.23 19.57
N SER A 144 -18.43 8.29 18.66
CA SER A 144 -19.35 7.19 18.97
C SER A 144 -18.68 6.01 19.70
N LEU A 145 -17.39 6.11 20.03
CA LEU A 145 -16.60 5.02 20.58
C LEU A 145 -17.08 4.62 21.99
N LYS A 146 -17.53 3.36 22.12
CA LYS A 146 -18.12 2.82 23.37
C LYS A 146 -17.14 1.93 24.12
N LYS A 147 -16.29 1.19 23.42
CA LYS A 147 -15.41 0.18 24.00
C LYS A 147 -14.02 0.26 23.42
N VAL A 148 -13.02 0.31 24.31
CA VAL A 148 -11.61 0.28 23.93
C VAL A 148 -10.94 -0.96 24.51
N ILE A 149 -10.25 -1.70 23.63
CA ILE A 149 -9.46 -2.88 23.96
C ILE A 149 -7.99 -2.48 23.77
N VAL A 150 -7.18 -2.64 24.80
CA VAL A 150 -5.80 -2.15 24.83
C VAL A 150 -4.82 -3.31 24.64
N VAL A 151 -3.88 -3.16 23.70
CA VAL A 151 -2.81 -4.11 23.45
C VAL A 151 -1.51 -3.57 24.02
N GLY A 152 -0.85 -4.34 24.89
CA GLY A 152 0.49 -4.04 25.40
C GLY A 152 1.53 -5.07 24.93
N PHE A 153 2.79 -4.63 24.81
CA PHE A 153 3.89 -5.54 24.44
C PHE A 153 4.81 -5.88 25.63
N GLY A 154 4.30 -5.74 26.83
CA GLY A 154 5.08 -5.85 28.07
C GLY A 154 5.66 -4.50 28.48
N GLY A 155 5.85 -4.31 29.78
CA GLY A 155 6.31 -3.05 30.35
C GLY A 155 5.33 -2.50 31.40
N LYS A 156 5.38 -1.20 31.66
CA LYS A 156 4.48 -0.56 32.63
C LYS A 156 3.11 -0.37 31.98
N LYS A 157 2.12 -1.13 32.46
CA LYS A 157 0.73 -0.99 32.01
C LYS A 157 0.20 0.43 32.28
N VAL A 158 -0.54 0.98 31.32
CA VAL A 158 -1.29 2.23 31.52
C VAL A 158 -2.54 1.98 32.37
N GLU A 159 -2.94 2.98 33.14
CA GLU A 159 -4.21 2.92 33.88
C GLU A 159 -5.38 3.05 32.89
N LEU A 160 -6.30 2.10 32.95
CA LEU A 160 -7.46 2.07 32.07
C LEU A 160 -8.67 2.72 32.72
N ALA A 161 -9.48 3.41 31.94
CA ALA A 161 -10.77 3.91 32.36
C ALA A 161 -11.77 2.74 32.59
N ASP A 162 -12.80 3.00 33.40
CA ASP A 162 -13.84 2.03 33.69
C ASP A 162 -14.45 1.46 32.40
N GLY A 163 -14.53 0.14 32.36
CA GLY A 163 -15.11 -0.58 31.22
C GLY A 163 -14.13 -0.90 30.08
N ASP A 164 -12.94 -0.28 30.01
CA ASP A 164 -11.89 -0.67 29.06
C ASP A 164 -11.07 -1.84 29.64
N LEU A 165 -10.50 -2.68 28.78
CA LEU A 165 -9.76 -3.87 29.21
C LEU A 165 -8.50 -4.06 28.34
N TYR A 166 -7.48 -4.68 28.92
CA TYR A 166 -6.40 -5.24 28.13
C TYR A 166 -6.90 -6.40 27.29
N PHE A 167 -6.25 -6.62 26.14
CA PHE A 167 -6.64 -7.64 25.15
C PHE A 167 -6.75 -9.02 25.80
N GLU A 168 -5.76 -9.41 26.60
CA GLU A 168 -5.72 -10.72 27.27
C GLU A 168 -6.85 -10.88 28.29
N ASP A 169 -7.18 -9.81 29.01
CA ASP A 169 -8.25 -9.79 30.02
C ASP A 169 -9.65 -9.73 29.37
N PHE A 170 -9.72 -9.29 28.11
CA PHE A 170 -10.96 -9.22 27.34
C PHE A 170 -11.35 -10.54 26.70
N LEU A 171 -10.36 -11.41 26.42
CA LEU A 171 -10.62 -12.69 25.74
C LEU A 171 -11.51 -13.63 26.58
N THR A 172 -12.46 -14.26 25.91
CA THR A 172 -13.22 -15.39 26.47
C THR A 172 -12.84 -16.67 25.76
N HIS A 173 -12.61 -17.74 26.51
CA HIS A 173 -12.28 -19.06 25.98
C HIS A 173 -13.50 -19.89 25.55
N ASP A 174 -14.68 -19.31 25.61
CA ASP A 174 -15.96 -19.93 25.25
C ASP A 174 -16.35 -19.46 23.82
N ASN A 175 -16.34 -20.39 22.88
CA ASN A 175 -16.43 -20.10 21.44
C ASN A 175 -17.87 -20.17 20.88
N VAL A 176 -18.89 -19.87 21.68
CA VAL A 176 -20.27 -19.91 21.18
C VAL A 176 -20.56 -18.64 20.36
N ILE A 177 -20.29 -18.71 19.06
CA ILE A 177 -20.67 -17.69 18.10
C ILE A 177 -21.61 -18.34 17.09
N PRO A 178 -22.79 -17.78 16.80
CA PRO A 178 -23.65 -18.28 15.74
C PRO A 178 -22.96 -18.17 14.38
N GLU A 179 -23.44 -18.94 13.43
CA GLU A 179 -23.05 -18.74 12.04
C GLU A 179 -23.63 -17.41 11.54
N ILE A 180 -22.76 -16.55 11.01
CA ILE A 180 -23.15 -15.24 10.49
C ILE A 180 -22.99 -15.29 8.97
N PRO A 181 -24.09 -15.22 8.22
CA PRO A 181 -24.02 -15.25 6.76
C PRO A 181 -23.35 -13.99 6.23
N ILE A 182 -22.36 -14.18 5.37
CA ILE A 182 -21.62 -13.10 4.69
C ILE A 182 -21.96 -13.14 3.20
N ASP A 183 -22.41 -12.01 2.67
CA ASP A 183 -22.42 -11.79 1.23
C ASP A 183 -21.09 -11.17 0.82
N ILE A 184 -20.20 -11.97 0.23
CA ILE A 184 -18.84 -11.50 -0.09
C ILE A 184 -18.82 -10.32 -1.05
N ASN A 185 -19.84 -10.19 -1.90
CA ASN A 185 -19.94 -9.11 -2.90
C ASN A 185 -20.42 -7.79 -2.29
N GLU A 186 -21.31 -7.86 -1.30
CA GLU A 186 -21.99 -6.70 -0.74
C GLU A 186 -21.41 -6.25 0.60
N ASP A 187 -21.01 -7.21 1.47
CA ASP A 187 -20.53 -6.91 2.81
C ASP A 187 -19.13 -6.29 2.77
N VAL A 188 -19.04 -5.07 3.29
CA VAL A 188 -17.77 -4.37 3.44
C VAL A 188 -16.97 -5.01 4.56
N ALA A 189 -15.74 -5.40 4.28
CA ALA A 189 -14.83 -5.99 5.26
C ALA A 189 -13.89 -4.95 5.89
N ILE A 190 -13.48 -3.96 5.10
CA ILE A 190 -12.50 -2.94 5.52
C ILE A 190 -12.94 -1.54 5.04
N LEU A 191 -12.75 -0.55 5.91
CA LEU A 191 -12.64 0.86 5.54
C LEU A 191 -11.17 1.26 5.58
N GLN A 192 -10.58 1.46 4.39
CA GLN A 192 -9.23 1.96 4.25
C GLN A 192 -9.25 3.47 4.08
N TYR A 193 -8.85 4.21 5.11
CA TYR A 193 -8.75 5.66 5.01
C TYR A 193 -7.50 6.08 4.26
N THR A 194 -7.68 6.90 3.23
CA THR A 194 -6.59 7.41 2.39
C THR A 194 -6.42 8.90 2.58
N GLY A 195 -5.18 9.35 2.61
CA GLY A 195 -4.86 10.78 2.53
C GLY A 195 -5.23 11.32 1.15
N GLY A 196 -6.51 11.63 0.96
CA GLY A 196 -7.03 12.14 -0.30
C GLY A 196 -6.29 13.38 -0.79
N THR A 197 -6.20 13.49 -2.09
CA THR A 197 -5.56 14.63 -2.79
C THR A 197 -6.34 15.94 -2.62
N THR A 198 -7.60 15.86 -2.20
CA THR A 198 -8.53 16.98 -1.95
C THR A 198 -8.48 17.51 -0.52
N GLY A 199 -7.73 16.88 0.38
CA GLY A 199 -7.49 17.40 1.74
C GLY A 199 -8.21 16.65 2.85
N VAL A 200 -9.34 16.01 2.61
CA VAL A 200 -10.07 15.21 3.58
C VAL A 200 -9.87 13.73 3.27
N SER A 201 -9.49 12.94 4.26
CA SER A 201 -9.33 11.49 4.11
C SER A 201 -10.67 10.84 3.83
N LYS A 202 -10.71 9.87 2.89
CA LYS A 202 -11.93 9.15 2.49
C LYS A 202 -11.78 7.68 2.85
N GLY A 203 -12.83 7.07 3.39
CA GLY A 203 -12.88 5.64 3.66
C GLY A 203 -13.20 4.87 2.37
N VAL A 204 -12.21 4.17 1.82
CA VAL A 204 -12.38 3.24 0.69
C VAL A 204 -13.08 1.99 1.21
N MET A 205 -14.22 1.64 0.64
CA MET A 205 -14.98 0.43 0.98
C MET A 205 -14.46 -0.77 0.21
N LEU A 206 -13.79 -1.69 0.92
CA LEU A 206 -13.34 -2.96 0.36
C LEU A 206 -14.22 -4.09 0.89
N THR A 207 -14.92 -4.78 -0.01
CA THR A 207 -15.74 -5.94 0.33
C THR A 207 -14.87 -7.18 0.57
N HIS A 208 -15.46 -8.24 1.13
CA HIS A 208 -14.78 -9.53 1.20
C HIS A 208 -14.32 -10.00 -0.17
N HIS A 209 -15.17 -9.82 -1.21
CA HIS A 209 -14.86 -10.16 -2.59
C HIS A 209 -13.63 -9.40 -3.12
N ASN A 210 -13.57 -8.07 -2.95
CA ASN A 210 -12.45 -7.27 -3.47
C ASN A 210 -11.11 -7.74 -2.89
N LEU A 211 -11.07 -7.98 -1.58
CA LEU A 211 -9.85 -8.43 -0.90
C LEU A 211 -9.49 -9.86 -1.27
N LEU A 212 -10.45 -10.80 -1.27
CA LEU A 212 -10.21 -12.19 -1.66
C LEU A 212 -9.71 -12.27 -3.11
N ALA A 213 -10.34 -11.53 -4.02
CA ALA A 213 -9.90 -11.47 -5.41
C ALA A 213 -8.45 -11.01 -5.50
N ASN A 214 -8.10 -9.92 -4.83
CA ASN A 214 -6.73 -9.39 -4.90
C ASN A 214 -5.70 -10.32 -4.25
N ILE A 215 -6.03 -10.95 -3.13
CA ILE A 215 -5.18 -11.97 -2.49
C ILE A 215 -4.90 -13.12 -3.48
N ILE A 216 -5.94 -13.60 -4.18
CA ILE A 216 -5.82 -14.67 -5.18
C ILE A 216 -4.96 -14.20 -6.34
N GLN A 217 -5.23 -13.02 -6.90
CA GLN A 217 -4.45 -12.42 -8.00
C GLN A 217 -2.96 -12.34 -7.65
N VAL A 218 -2.62 -11.78 -6.49
CA VAL A 218 -1.24 -11.62 -6.05
C VAL A 218 -0.57 -12.98 -5.83
N CYS A 219 -1.25 -13.90 -5.15
CA CYS A 219 -0.70 -15.22 -4.89
C CYS A 219 -0.49 -16.02 -6.17
N ASP A 220 -1.48 -16.07 -7.04
CA ASP A 220 -1.40 -16.86 -8.27
C ASP A 220 -0.34 -16.29 -9.22
N PHE A 221 -0.25 -14.96 -9.32
CA PHE A 221 0.75 -14.30 -10.15
C PHE A 221 2.19 -14.45 -9.62
N THR A 222 2.35 -14.50 -8.28
CA THR A 222 3.68 -14.53 -7.65
C THR A 222 4.18 -15.96 -7.41
N TYR A 223 3.29 -16.88 -6.98
CA TYR A 223 3.70 -18.18 -6.44
C TYR A 223 3.36 -19.36 -7.36
N ASN A 224 2.39 -19.26 -8.28
CA ASN A 224 2.07 -20.40 -9.14
C ASN A 224 3.15 -20.69 -10.17
N ALA A 225 3.94 -19.68 -10.53
CA ALA A 225 5.09 -19.82 -11.43
C ALA A 225 6.38 -20.31 -10.74
N VAL A 226 6.35 -20.58 -9.44
CA VAL A 226 7.50 -21.12 -8.69
C VAL A 226 7.64 -22.61 -8.95
N ASP A 227 8.81 -23.03 -9.45
CA ASP A 227 9.06 -24.45 -9.77
C ASP A 227 9.25 -25.28 -8.50
N GLU A 228 10.04 -24.80 -7.56
CA GLU A 228 10.30 -25.45 -6.28
C GLU A 228 9.75 -24.58 -5.13
N LYS A 229 8.57 -24.94 -4.64
CA LYS A 229 7.96 -24.24 -3.51
C LYS A 229 8.68 -24.62 -2.20
N PRO A 230 9.15 -23.65 -1.41
CA PRO A 230 9.77 -23.98 -0.12
C PRO A 230 8.76 -24.63 0.82
N GLU A 231 9.23 -25.56 1.63
CA GLU A 231 8.39 -26.23 2.65
C GLU A 231 7.77 -25.22 3.62
N ASN A 232 8.53 -24.17 3.95
CA ASN A 232 8.12 -23.10 4.85
C ASN A 232 8.32 -21.75 4.17
N PHE A 233 7.23 -21.16 3.71
CA PHE A 233 7.24 -19.78 3.25
C PHE A 233 7.43 -18.83 4.42
N LYS A 234 8.47 -18.00 4.40
CA LYS A 234 8.68 -16.93 5.37
C LYS A 234 8.58 -15.58 4.67
N ILE A 235 7.85 -14.66 5.25
CA ILE A 235 7.56 -13.35 4.66
C ILE A 235 7.99 -12.27 5.63
N VAL A 236 8.82 -11.33 5.19
CA VAL A 236 9.17 -10.15 5.99
C VAL A 236 7.99 -9.19 6.02
N SER A 237 7.31 -9.10 7.15
CA SER A 237 6.13 -8.26 7.37
C SER A 237 6.51 -6.97 8.10
N VAL A 238 7.16 -6.06 7.37
CA VAL A 238 7.62 -4.75 7.85
C VAL A 238 6.78 -3.59 7.31
N LEU A 239 6.11 -3.77 6.16
CA LEU A 239 5.14 -2.80 5.67
C LEU A 239 3.96 -2.66 6.66
N PRO A 240 3.46 -1.43 6.88
CA PRO A 240 2.37 -1.22 7.81
C PRO A 240 1.11 -2.02 7.48
N MET A 241 0.62 -2.84 8.44
CA MET A 241 -0.60 -3.63 8.28
C MET A 241 -1.86 -2.76 8.25
N PHE A 242 -1.81 -1.54 8.81
CA PHE A 242 -2.91 -0.57 8.72
C PHE A 242 -3.05 0.06 7.32
N HIS A 243 -2.15 -0.25 6.41
CA HIS A 243 -2.21 0.11 5.00
C HIS A 243 -2.46 -1.14 4.16
N VAL A 244 -3.39 -1.05 3.21
CA VAL A 244 -3.83 -2.21 2.42
C VAL A 244 -2.68 -2.91 1.68
N TYR A 245 -1.57 -2.23 1.37
CA TYR A 245 -0.41 -2.85 0.74
C TYR A 245 0.27 -3.88 1.68
N GLY A 246 0.60 -3.49 2.91
CA GLY A 246 1.14 -4.41 3.90
C GLY A 246 0.13 -5.48 4.32
N LEU A 247 -1.15 -5.10 4.37
CA LEU A 247 -2.21 -6.03 4.74
C LEU A 247 -2.45 -7.10 3.67
N SER A 248 -2.77 -6.72 2.44
CA SER A 248 -3.14 -7.69 1.39
C SER A 248 -1.92 -8.44 0.85
N CYS A 249 -0.85 -7.72 0.45
CA CYS A 249 0.29 -8.33 -0.22
C CYS A 249 1.22 -9.12 0.70
N ASN A 250 1.19 -8.88 2.02
CA ASN A 250 1.98 -9.64 2.97
C ASN A 250 1.09 -10.49 3.89
N ALA A 251 0.27 -9.84 4.74
CA ALA A 251 -0.43 -10.56 5.80
C ALA A 251 -1.48 -11.53 5.26
N LEU A 252 -2.43 -11.07 4.46
CA LEU A 252 -3.52 -11.94 3.96
C LEU A 252 -3.03 -12.91 2.89
N SER A 253 -2.17 -12.47 1.97
CA SER A 253 -1.54 -13.35 0.97
C SER A 253 -0.68 -14.43 1.63
N GLY A 254 0.09 -14.05 2.67
CA GLY A 254 0.87 -15.00 3.44
C GLY A 254 0.02 -16.07 4.12
N ILE A 255 -1.15 -15.71 4.65
CA ILE A 255 -2.08 -16.67 5.24
C ILE A 255 -2.60 -17.64 4.19
N ARG A 256 -2.96 -17.15 2.97
CA ARG A 256 -3.44 -17.99 1.89
C ARG A 256 -2.44 -19.09 1.50
N ILE A 257 -1.16 -18.77 1.47
CA ILE A 257 -0.11 -19.71 1.04
C ILE A 257 0.47 -20.55 2.19
N GLY A 258 -0.02 -20.42 3.41
CA GLY A 258 0.54 -21.11 4.59
C GLY A 258 1.89 -20.57 5.03
N GLY A 259 2.16 -19.29 4.80
CA GLY A 259 3.42 -18.63 5.13
C GLY A 259 3.52 -18.16 6.57
N ASN A 260 4.74 -18.09 7.10
CA ASN A 260 5.04 -17.48 8.38
C ASN A 260 5.37 -15.99 8.21
N GLN A 261 4.55 -15.13 8.82
CA GLN A 261 4.78 -13.70 8.87
C GLN A 261 5.87 -13.38 9.90
N LEU A 262 7.05 -12.99 9.46
CA LEU A 262 8.11 -12.45 10.31
C LEU A 262 7.80 -10.97 10.55
N ILE A 263 7.10 -10.69 11.64
CA ILE A 263 6.52 -9.36 11.90
C ILE A 263 7.56 -8.48 12.57
N LEU A 264 7.82 -7.32 11.96
CA LEU A 264 8.57 -6.22 12.56
C LEU A 264 7.62 -5.04 12.81
N PRO A 265 7.60 -4.47 14.03
CA PRO A 265 6.66 -3.40 14.39
C PRO A 265 6.90 -2.11 13.61
N ARG A 266 8.12 -1.91 13.14
CA ARG A 266 8.57 -0.77 12.33
C ARG A 266 9.73 -1.20 11.42
N PHE A 267 10.04 -0.38 10.43
CA PHE A 267 11.24 -0.55 9.63
C PHE A 267 12.46 -0.01 10.40
N ASP A 268 13.43 -0.88 10.59
CA ASP A 268 14.80 -0.56 10.96
C ASP A 268 15.72 -1.36 10.05
N VAL A 269 16.65 -0.70 9.38
CA VAL A 269 17.49 -1.32 8.35
C VAL A 269 18.36 -2.45 8.91
N ASN A 270 18.92 -2.27 10.11
CA ASN A 270 19.77 -3.28 10.75
C ASN A 270 18.93 -4.51 11.14
N GLU A 271 17.77 -4.28 11.79
CA GLU A 271 16.86 -5.37 12.19
C GLU A 271 16.38 -6.16 10.97
N VAL A 272 16.08 -5.50 9.85
CA VAL A 272 15.65 -6.15 8.60
C VAL A 272 16.78 -6.99 8.00
N LEU A 273 18.00 -6.45 7.88
CA LEU A 273 19.13 -7.21 7.31
C LEU A 273 19.51 -8.42 8.18
N GLU A 274 19.54 -8.27 9.50
CA GLU A 274 19.77 -9.36 10.43
C GLU A 274 18.67 -10.43 10.36
N LEU A 275 17.40 -10.00 10.24
CA LEU A 275 16.27 -10.91 10.07
C LEU A 275 16.42 -11.71 8.77
N ILE A 276 16.75 -11.06 7.64
CA ILE A 276 16.94 -11.71 6.36
C ILE A 276 18.07 -12.75 6.43
N LYS A 277 19.21 -12.36 7.00
CA LYS A 277 20.38 -13.25 7.17
C LYS A 277 20.05 -14.50 8.00
N ARG A 278 19.30 -14.33 9.10
CA ARG A 278 18.94 -15.41 10.02
C ARG A 278 17.84 -16.31 9.48
N GLU A 279 16.77 -15.70 8.96
CA GLU A 279 15.53 -16.40 8.65
C GLU A 279 15.43 -16.87 7.19
N LYS A 280 16.21 -16.31 6.28
CA LYS A 280 16.20 -16.59 4.83
C LYS A 280 14.77 -16.56 4.26
N PRO A 281 14.09 -15.40 4.31
CA PRO A 281 12.71 -15.29 3.89
C PRO A 281 12.56 -15.51 2.38
N PHE A 282 11.39 -16.00 2.00
CA PHE A 282 11.02 -16.19 0.60
C PHE A 282 10.58 -14.88 -0.08
N GLN A 283 9.95 -14.00 0.72
CA GLN A 283 9.38 -12.75 0.21
C GLN A 283 9.71 -11.57 1.11
N MET A 284 9.98 -10.44 0.47
CA MET A 284 9.96 -9.12 1.08
C MET A 284 9.34 -8.12 0.12
N THR A 285 8.33 -7.38 0.59
CA THR A 285 7.79 -6.21 -0.11
C THR A 285 8.23 -4.95 0.61
N ALA A 286 8.58 -3.92 -0.15
CA ALA A 286 9.14 -2.68 0.36
C ALA A 286 8.48 -1.45 -0.29
N VAL A 287 8.81 -0.28 0.21
CA VAL A 287 8.55 1.02 -0.43
C VAL A 287 9.88 1.68 -0.80
N PRO A 288 9.91 2.66 -1.72
CA PRO A 288 11.15 3.28 -2.19
C PRO A 288 12.10 3.74 -1.08
N THR A 289 11.59 4.35 -0.02
CA THR A 289 12.41 4.81 1.12
C THR A 289 13.12 3.68 1.86
N MET A 290 12.49 2.50 1.94
CA MET A 290 13.13 1.30 2.49
C MET A 290 14.24 0.79 1.56
N ILE A 291 14.00 0.78 0.24
CA ILE A 291 15.02 0.41 -0.75
C ILE A 291 16.20 1.38 -0.70
N PHE A 292 15.96 2.69 -0.54
CA PHE A 292 17.04 3.67 -0.39
C PHE A 292 17.88 3.41 0.86
N ALA A 293 17.23 3.18 2.00
CA ALA A 293 17.92 2.88 3.26
C ALA A 293 18.74 1.57 3.16
N LEU A 294 18.16 0.52 2.59
CA LEU A 294 18.85 -0.75 2.34
C LEU A 294 20.04 -0.56 1.39
N ASN A 295 19.84 0.15 0.26
CA ASN A 295 20.88 0.39 -0.72
C ASN A 295 22.06 1.25 -0.19
N SER A 296 21.80 2.08 0.80
CA SER A 296 22.84 2.89 1.45
C SER A 296 23.60 2.15 2.56
N HIS A 297 23.10 0.97 2.98
CA HIS A 297 23.72 0.24 4.09
C HIS A 297 24.99 -0.50 3.64
N PRO A 298 26.10 -0.44 4.41
CA PRO A 298 27.35 -1.10 4.03
C PRO A 298 27.25 -2.62 3.93
N ASP A 299 26.46 -3.25 4.83
CA ASP A 299 26.36 -4.71 4.94
C ASP A 299 25.21 -5.31 4.12
N LEU A 300 24.71 -4.57 3.11
CA LEU A 300 23.59 -5.03 2.28
C LEU A 300 23.86 -6.40 1.64
N GLU A 301 25.05 -6.57 1.05
CA GLU A 301 25.44 -7.80 0.34
C GLU A 301 25.58 -8.98 1.32
N GLU A 302 26.04 -8.73 2.54
CA GLU A 302 26.24 -9.76 3.57
C GLU A 302 24.93 -10.30 4.16
N SER A 303 23.82 -9.61 3.94
CA SER A 303 22.50 -10.02 4.41
C SER A 303 21.89 -11.17 3.61
N ASN A 304 22.42 -11.46 2.41
CA ASN A 304 21.87 -12.41 1.43
C ASN A 304 20.46 -12.00 0.94
N ILE A 305 20.16 -10.71 0.91
CA ILE A 305 18.86 -10.20 0.41
C ILE A 305 18.61 -10.60 -1.06
N GLY A 306 19.65 -10.83 -1.84
CA GLY A 306 19.57 -11.34 -3.20
C GLY A 306 19.00 -12.76 -3.32
N ASP A 307 19.03 -13.55 -2.24
CA ASP A 307 18.46 -14.91 -2.20
C ASP A 307 16.94 -14.92 -2.03
N ILE A 308 16.33 -13.78 -1.68
CA ILE A 308 14.88 -13.64 -1.56
C ILE A 308 14.24 -13.90 -2.93
N TYR A 309 13.33 -14.88 -3.01
CA TYR A 309 12.66 -15.22 -4.27
C TYR A 309 11.88 -14.03 -4.84
N TYR A 310 10.99 -13.45 -4.05
CA TYR A 310 10.18 -12.31 -4.45
C TYR A 310 10.52 -11.07 -3.64
N LEU A 311 11.31 -10.19 -4.24
CA LEU A 311 11.67 -8.90 -3.70
C LEU A 311 11.00 -7.81 -4.55
N SER A 312 10.17 -6.97 -3.93
CA SER A 312 9.40 -5.98 -4.66
C SER A 312 9.37 -4.62 -3.99
N SER A 313 9.16 -3.58 -4.79
CA SER A 313 8.88 -2.22 -4.34
C SER A 313 7.55 -1.75 -4.91
N GLY A 314 6.80 -0.95 -4.15
CA GLY A 314 5.51 -0.42 -4.58
C GLY A 314 5.05 0.75 -3.71
N GLY A 315 3.82 1.23 -3.96
CA GLY A 315 3.20 2.33 -3.20
C GLY A 315 3.65 3.73 -3.59
N ALA A 316 4.82 3.86 -4.19
CA ALA A 316 5.34 5.11 -4.77
C ALA A 316 6.33 4.79 -5.90
N PRO A 317 6.60 5.72 -6.82
CA PRO A 317 7.61 5.55 -7.85
C PRO A 317 9.01 5.34 -7.24
N LEU A 318 9.75 4.35 -7.77
CA LEU A 318 11.15 4.13 -7.46
C LEU A 318 11.99 4.58 -8.66
N PRO A 319 12.92 5.55 -8.50
CA PRO A 319 13.73 6.05 -9.60
C PRO A 319 14.59 4.96 -10.23
N VAL A 320 14.69 4.98 -11.56
CA VAL A 320 15.38 3.94 -12.34
C VAL A 320 16.84 3.78 -11.93
N GLU A 321 17.54 4.86 -11.60
CA GLU A 321 18.95 4.80 -11.18
C GLU A 321 19.12 4.11 -9.82
N HIS A 322 18.19 4.32 -8.89
CA HIS A 322 18.19 3.61 -7.60
C HIS A 322 17.91 2.12 -7.79
N VAL A 323 17.01 1.77 -8.70
CA VAL A 323 16.75 0.37 -9.04
C VAL A 323 18.02 -0.30 -9.59
N LYS A 324 18.69 0.31 -10.58
CA LYS A 324 19.94 -0.21 -11.17
C LYS A 324 21.04 -0.38 -10.12
N SER A 325 21.21 0.64 -9.25
CA SER A 325 22.20 0.60 -8.18
C SER A 325 21.94 -0.54 -7.20
N PHE A 326 20.69 -0.68 -6.74
CA PHE A 326 20.30 -1.73 -5.81
C PHE A 326 20.48 -3.12 -6.42
N GLU A 327 19.96 -3.36 -7.63
CA GLU A 327 20.08 -4.64 -8.33
C GLU A 327 21.52 -5.05 -8.61
N LYS A 328 22.38 -4.08 -8.94
CA LYS A 328 23.82 -4.32 -9.13
C LYS A 328 24.48 -4.81 -7.84
N ARG A 329 24.08 -4.27 -6.67
CA ARG A 329 24.61 -4.67 -5.37
C ARG A 329 24.13 -6.04 -4.93
N VAL A 330 22.82 -6.30 -5.09
CA VAL A 330 22.21 -7.54 -4.57
C VAL A 330 22.21 -8.70 -5.56
N GLY A 331 22.52 -8.46 -6.85
CA GLY A 331 22.51 -9.47 -7.89
C GLY A 331 21.12 -10.02 -8.22
N LYS A 332 20.05 -9.30 -7.85
CA LYS A 332 18.65 -9.74 -7.99
C LYS A 332 17.78 -8.65 -8.58
N GLN A 333 16.89 -9.05 -9.50
CA GLN A 333 15.87 -8.16 -10.05
C GLN A 333 14.85 -7.77 -8.96
N LEU A 334 14.58 -6.48 -8.85
CA LEU A 334 13.55 -5.92 -7.99
C LEU A 334 12.23 -5.82 -8.77
N ALA A 335 11.20 -6.53 -8.35
CA ALA A 335 9.88 -6.40 -8.94
C ALA A 335 9.27 -5.04 -8.60
N ASP A 336 8.52 -4.48 -9.53
CA ASP A 336 7.75 -3.26 -9.34
C ASP A 336 6.25 -3.59 -9.47
N GLY A 337 5.41 -2.78 -8.83
CA GLY A 337 3.98 -2.94 -8.89
C GLY A 337 3.24 -1.62 -8.73
N TYR A 338 2.06 -1.57 -9.34
CA TYR A 338 1.16 -0.43 -9.26
C TYR A 338 -0.18 -0.84 -8.71
N GLY A 339 -0.72 0.03 -7.89
CA GLY A 339 -2.05 -0.10 -7.34
C GLY A 339 -2.44 1.05 -6.44
N LEU A 340 -3.67 1.01 -5.98
CA LEU A 340 -4.32 2.03 -5.19
C LEU A 340 -5.03 1.38 -4.01
N SER A 341 -5.39 2.14 -2.98
CA SER A 341 -6.31 1.63 -1.95
C SER A 341 -7.62 1.17 -2.56
N GLU A 342 -8.04 1.83 -3.61
CA GLU A 342 -9.23 1.55 -4.41
C GLU A 342 -9.15 0.26 -5.25
N THR A 343 -7.98 -0.42 -5.27
CA THR A 343 -7.76 -1.71 -5.98
C THR A 343 -7.29 -2.85 -5.06
N ALA A 344 -7.39 -2.73 -3.74
CA ALA A 344 -7.26 -3.72 -2.68
C ALA A 344 -5.88 -4.40 -2.44
N PRO A 345 -4.67 -3.93 -2.76
CA PRO A 345 -4.31 -2.72 -3.49
C PRO A 345 -3.83 -2.96 -4.92
N SER A 346 -3.45 -4.19 -5.31
CA SER A 346 -2.65 -4.46 -6.51
C SER A 346 -3.49 -4.55 -7.77
N ALA A 347 -3.03 -3.93 -8.85
CA ALA A 347 -3.68 -4.00 -10.14
C ALA A 347 -2.73 -4.43 -11.27
N ILE A 348 -1.48 -3.96 -11.21
CA ILE A 348 -0.44 -4.21 -12.22
C ILE A 348 0.83 -4.61 -11.49
N SER A 349 1.57 -5.60 -11.98
CA SER A 349 2.83 -6.04 -11.36
C SER A 349 3.81 -6.56 -12.40
N THR A 350 5.09 -6.45 -12.09
CA THR A 350 6.15 -7.08 -12.87
C THR A 350 6.11 -8.59 -12.66
N PRO A 351 6.03 -9.39 -13.73
CA PRO A 351 6.13 -10.85 -13.62
C PRO A 351 7.44 -11.27 -12.95
N PRO A 352 7.42 -12.06 -11.86
CA PRO A 352 8.64 -12.44 -11.17
C PRO A 352 9.51 -13.43 -11.95
N PHE A 353 8.92 -14.08 -12.97
CA PHE A 353 9.52 -15.11 -13.81
C PHE A 353 10.03 -14.61 -15.17
N LEU A 354 9.86 -13.31 -15.46
CA LEU A 354 10.31 -12.71 -16.73
C LEU A 354 11.25 -11.53 -16.49
N PRO A 355 12.14 -11.24 -17.45
CA PRO A 355 12.92 -10.01 -17.41
C PRO A 355 12.02 -8.79 -17.35
N ARG A 356 12.29 -7.90 -16.41
CA ARG A 356 11.56 -6.65 -16.24
C ARG A 356 11.92 -5.64 -17.32
N LYS A 357 10.95 -4.82 -17.73
CA LYS A 357 11.20 -3.59 -18.49
C LYS A 357 11.41 -2.43 -17.51
N LEU A 358 12.59 -1.82 -17.54
CA LEU A 358 12.95 -0.70 -16.66
C LEU A 358 11.97 0.47 -16.78
N GLY A 359 11.54 1.00 -15.64
CA GLY A 359 10.56 2.10 -15.55
C GLY A 359 9.11 1.69 -15.76
N SER A 360 8.85 0.42 -16.14
CA SER A 360 7.50 -0.14 -16.19
C SER A 360 7.08 -0.67 -14.82
N VAL A 361 5.81 -0.51 -14.50
CA VAL A 361 5.16 -1.14 -13.33
C VAL A 361 4.66 -2.57 -13.62
N GLY A 362 4.91 -3.09 -14.84
CA GLY A 362 4.55 -4.44 -15.24
C GLY A 362 3.30 -4.53 -16.10
N ILE A 363 2.58 -5.63 -15.92
CA ILE A 363 1.37 -6.01 -16.65
C ILE A 363 0.19 -6.21 -15.69
N PRO A 364 -1.07 -6.05 -16.15
CA PRO A 364 -2.26 -6.27 -15.34
C PRO A 364 -2.27 -7.67 -14.70
N LEU A 365 -2.77 -7.74 -13.46
CA LEU A 365 -2.97 -9.01 -12.74
C LEU A 365 -4.16 -9.79 -13.33
N PRO A 366 -4.29 -11.11 -13.06
CA PRO A 366 -5.42 -11.93 -13.50
C PRO A 366 -6.78 -11.27 -13.27
N GLY A 367 -7.68 -11.33 -14.24
CA GLY A 367 -9.01 -10.73 -14.16
C GLY A 367 -9.04 -9.20 -14.17
N THR A 368 -7.88 -8.54 -14.27
CA THR A 368 -7.79 -7.07 -14.36
C THR A 368 -7.76 -6.61 -15.81
N GLU A 369 -8.60 -5.67 -16.14
CA GLU A 369 -8.58 -4.92 -17.39
C GLU A 369 -8.01 -3.53 -17.16
N ALA A 370 -7.14 -3.09 -18.06
CA ALA A 370 -6.49 -1.80 -18.00
C ALA A 370 -6.54 -1.12 -19.38
N ARG A 371 -6.88 0.17 -19.41
CA ARG A 371 -6.91 0.98 -20.62
C ARG A 371 -6.29 2.34 -20.36
N ILE A 372 -5.69 2.93 -21.38
CA ILE A 372 -5.25 4.32 -21.36
C ILE A 372 -6.23 5.12 -22.20
N VAL A 373 -6.83 6.14 -21.59
CA VAL A 373 -7.92 6.89 -22.22
C VAL A 373 -7.70 8.41 -22.16
N THR A 374 -8.40 9.10 -23.02
CA THR A 374 -8.54 10.55 -22.97
C THR A 374 -10.02 10.93 -23.08
N GLU A 375 -10.37 12.04 -22.48
CA GLU A 375 -11.72 12.61 -22.57
C GLU A 375 -11.80 13.55 -23.78
N THR A 376 -12.80 13.36 -24.62
CA THR A 376 -13.07 14.18 -25.80
C THR A 376 -14.50 14.72 -25.75
N ALA A 377 -14.88 15.59 -26.67
CA ALA A 377 -16.26 16.06 -26.80
C ALA A 377 -17.25 14.94 -27.11
N GLU A 378 -16.79 13.82 -27.67
CA GLU A 378 -17.57 12.65 -28.04
C GLU A 378 -17.62 11.60 -26.92
N GLY A 379 -16.89 11.82 -25.81
CA GLY A 379 -16.79 10.91 -24.68
C GLY A 379 -15.38 10.42 -24.42
N ILE A 380 -15.27 9.27 -23.73
CA ILE A 380 -14.00 8.66 -23.34
C ILE A 380 -13.53 7.73 -24.46
N VAL A 381 -12.33 7.99 -24.98
CA VAL A 381 -11.74 7.23 -26.07
C VAL A 381 -10.38 6.66 -25.69
N ASP A 382 -10.05 5.48 -26.23
CA ASP A 382 -8.73 4.89 -26.06
C ASP A 382 -7.67 5.71 -26.79
N VAL A 383 -6.51 5.93 -26.15
CA VAL A 383 -5.35 6.52 -26.82
C VAL A 383 -4.54 5.45 -27.56
N PRO A 384 -3.83 5.82 -28.64
CA PRO A 384 -2.92 4.90 -29.31
C PRO A 384 -1.83 4.35 -28.37
N VAL A 385 -1.37 3.12 -28.63
CA VAL A 385 -0.26 2.51 -27.90
C VAL A 385 1.00 3.40 -28.00
N GLY A 386 1.65 3.61 -26.86
CA GLY A 386 2.81 4.50 -26.74
C GLY A 386 2.45 5.93 -26.34
N GLU A 387 1.20 6.35 -26.52
CA GLU A 387 0.75 7.68 -26.15
C GLU A 387 0.27 7.75 -24.69
N ALA A 388 0.33 8.96 -24.12
CA ALA A 388 -0.05 9.23 -22.74
C ALA A 388 -1.55 9.53 -22.61
N GLY A 389 -2.19 8.97 -21.60
CA GLY A 389 -3.57 9.24 -21.22
C GLY A 389 -3.84 8.82 -19.78
N GLU A 390 -5.07 8.97 -19.31
CA GLU A 390 -5.48 8.52 -17.99
C GLU A 390 -5.60 7.00 -17.96
N LEU A 391 -4.96 6.36 -16.98
CA LEU A 391 -5.13 4.94 -16.72
C LEU A 391 -6.49 4.69 -16.07
N ILE A 392 -7.29 3.81 -16.68
CA ILE A 392 -8.52 3.30 -16.08
C ILE A 392 -8.43 1.80 -15.88
N LEU A 393 -9.02 1.32 -14.79
CA LEU A 393 -8.96 -0.08 -14.37
C LEU A 393 -10.34 -0.66 -14.13
N ARG A 394 -10.52 -1.93 -14.48
CA ARG A 394 -11.71 -2.73 -14.14
C ARG A 394 -11.25 -4.11 -13.69
N GLY A 395 -11.83 -4.62 -12.61
CA GLY A 395 -11.50 -5.95 -12.10
C GLY A 395 -12.20 -6.25 -10.77
N PRO A 396 -12.15 -7.50 -10.32
CA PRO A 396 -12.87 -7.94 -9.12
C PRO A 396 -12.32 -7.30 -7.83
N GLN A 397 -11.09 -6.82 -7.86
CA GLN A 397 -10.43 -6.14 -6.73
C GLN A 397 -10.82 -4.66 -6.57
N VAL A 398 -11.52 -4.07 -7.55
CA VAL A 398 -11.91 -2.65 -7.51
C VAL A 398 -12.95 -2.42 -6.43
N MET A 399 -12.75 -1.39 -5.63
CA MET A 399 -13.58 -1.02 -4.47
C MET A 399 -15.06 -0.89 -4.79
N LYS A 400 -15.90 -1.04 -3.76
CA LYS A 400 -17.34 -0.75 -3.83
C LYS A 400 -17.63 0.75 -3.98
N GLY A 401 -16.76 1.62 -3.50
CA GLY A 401 -16.89 3.07 -3.50
C GLY A 401 -16.31 3.70 -2.23
N TYR A 402 -16.58 4.98 -2.02
CA TYR A 402 -16.19 5.70 -0.81
C TYR A 402 -17.34 5.75 0.20
N TRP A 403 -17.01 5.45 1.46
CA TRP A 403 -17.95 5.42 2.57
C TRP A 403 -18.67 6.77 2.74
N LYS A 404 -20.01 6.74 2.66
CA LYS A 404 -20.87 7.93 2.76
C LYS A 404 -20.54 9.07 1.77
N ARG A 405 -19.90 8.76 0.63
CA ARG A 405 -19.47 9.72 -0.38
C ARG A 405 -19.92 9.28 -1.79
N PRO A 406 -21.25 9.18 -2.06
CA PRO A 406 -21.71 8.71 -3.37
C PRO A 406 -21.24 9.62 -4.51
N GLY A 407 -21.27 10.94 -4.35
CA GLY A 407 -20.79 11.87 -5.38
C GLY A 407 -19.30 11.72 -5.70
N ASP A 408 -18.45 11.53 -4.67
CA ASP A 408 -17.03 11.24 -4.90
C ASP A 408 -16.82 9.89 -5.60
N THR A 409 -17.69 8.91 -5.31
CA THR A 409 -17.65 7.60 -5.95
C THR A 409 -18.00 7.70 -7.43
N GLU A 410 -19.07 8.40 -7.79
CA GLU A 410 -19.51 8.61 -9.19
C GLU A 410 -18.45 9.34 -10.05
N ILE A 411 -17.61 10.18 -9.43
CA ILE A 411 -16.53 10.84 -10.15
C ILE A 411 -15.47 9.84 -10.62
N VAL A 412 -15.15 8.84 -9.79
CA VAL A 412 -14.03 7.90 -10.04
C VAL A 412 -14.49 6.54 -10.56
N LEU A 413 -15.72 6.12 -10.29
CA LEU A 413 -16.29 4.86 -10.77
C LEU A 413 -17.37 5.17 -11.82
N LYS A 414 -17.06 4.88 -13.10
CA LYS A 414 -17.97 5.12 -14.23
C LYS A 414 -18.07 3.85 -15.06
N ASP A 415 -19.27 3.33 -15.22
CA ASP A 415 -19.56 2.13 -16.04
C ASP A 415 -18.66 0.92 -15.68
N GLY A 416 -18.39 0.73 -14.38
CA GLY A 416 -17.54 -0.34 -13.85
C GLY A 416 -16.04 -0.08 -14.00
N TRP A 417 -15.61 1.08 -14.52
CA TRP A 417 -14.22 1.48 -14.61
C TRP A 417 -13.82 2.45 -13.50
N LEU A 418 -12.70 2.17 -12.87
CA LEU A 418 -12.05 3.07 -11.93
C LEU A 418 -11.11 4.02 -12.70
N PHE A 419 -11.43 5.32 -12.66
CA PHE A 419 -10.58 6.40 -13.14
C PHE A 419 -9.54 6.71 -12.06
N THR A 420 -8.29 6.34 -12.32
CA THR A 420 -7.23 6.36 -11.30
C THR A 420 -6.71 7.75 -10.97
N GLY A 421 -6.90 8.70 -11.89
CA GLY A 421 -6.25 10.01 -11.83
C GLY A 421 -4.75 9.94 -12.09
N ASP A 422 -4.22 8.82 -12.55
CA ASP A 422 -2.82 8.64 -12.93
C ASP A 422 -2.68 8.65 -14.46
N ILE A 423 -1.73 9.42 -14.98
CA ILE A 423 -1.37 9.43 -16.39
C ILE A 423 -0.35 8.34 -16.64
N ALA A 424 -0.63 7.53 -17.64
CA ALA A 424 0.20 6.39 -18.00
C ALA A 424 0.29 6.22 -19.51
N LYS A 425 1.15 5.33 -19.95
CA LYS A 425 1.21 4.79 -21.31
C LYS A 425 1.40 3.29 -21.27
N MET A 426 1.01 2.60 -22.35
CA MET A 426 1.24 1.18 -22.54
C MET A 426 2.15 0.99 -23.76
N ASP A 427 3.12 0.09 -23.70
CA ASP A 427 3.92 -0.27 -24.87
C ASP A 427 3.25 -1.38 -25.71
N GLU A 428 3.87 -1.72 -26.84
CA GLU A 428 3.38 -2.73 -27.80
C GLU A 428 3.30 -4.15 -27.20
N ASP A 429 4.05 -4.41 -26.14
CA ASP A 429 4.01 -5.67 -25.41
C ASP A 429 2.93 -5.70 -24.32
N GLY A 430 2.31 -4.57 -24.00
CA GLY A 430 1.30 -4.47 -22.96
C GLY A 430 1.85 -4.17 -21.57
N TYR A 431 3.09 -3.69 -21.48
CA TYR A 431 3.66 -3.16 -20.23
C TYR A 431 3.22 -1.72 -20.01
N PHE A 432 2.86 -1.40 -18.76
CA PHE A 432 2.37 -0.08 -18.37
C PHE A 432 3.48 0.73 -17.70
N TYR A 433 3.46 2.04 -17.97
CA TYR A 433 4.40 3.03 -17.43
C TYR A 433 3.60 4.17 -16.84
N ILE A 434 3.71 4.38 -15.53
CA ILE A 434 3.08 5.52 -14.85
C ILE A 434 3.96 6.75 -15.07
N LEU A 435 3.40 7.77 -15.68
CA LEU A 435 4.11 9.00 -16.00
C LEU A 435 4.00 10.03 -14.88
N ASP A 436 2.78 10.31 -14.39
CA ASP A 436 2.55 11.19 -13.25
C ASP A 436 1.07 11.15 -12.79
N ARG A 437 0.73 11.94 -11.78
CA ARG A 437 -0.65 12.25 -11.40
C ARG A 437 -1.26 13.31 -12.32
N LYS A 438 -2.48 13.11 -12.81
CA LYS A 438 -3.22 14.06 -13.67
C LYS A 438 -3.24 15.48 -13.08
N LYS A 439 -3.42 15.59 -11.77
CA LYS A 439 -3.48 16.86 -11.02
C LYS A 439 -2.11 17.50 -10.73
N ASP A 440 -1.02 16.74 -10.86
CA ASP A 440 0.33 17.20 -10.59
C ASP A 440 1.06 17.61 -11.87
N ILE A 441 0.42 17.43 -13.05
CA ILE A 441 0.92 17.92 -14.34
C ILE A 441 1.08 19.44 -14.26
N ILE A 442 2.24 19.92 -14.68
CA ILE A 442 2.55 21.35 -14.74
C ILE A 442 2.18 21.86 -16.13
N ILE A 443 1.34 22.87 -16.20
CA ILE A 443 0.95 23.50 -17.47
C ILE A 443 1.84 24.71 -17.73
N ALA A 444 3.01 24.45 -18.32
CA ALA A 444 3.99 25.51 -18.61
C ALA A 444 3.87 25.99 -20.04
N SER A 445 3.39 27.24 -20.25
CA SER A 445 3.20 27.84 -21.60
C SER A 445 2.35 26.96 -22.54
N GLY A 446 1.32 26.26 -22.00
CA GLY A 446 0.46 25.36 -22.77
C GLY A 446 1.02 23.95 -23.00
N TYR A 447 2.22 23.65 -22.52
CA TYR A 447 2.80 22.31 -22.58
C TYR A 447 2.53 21.55 -21.29
N ASN A 448 2.15 20.28 -21.42
CA ASN A 448 2.08 19.34 -20.31
C ASN A 448 3.51 18.92 -19.92
N VAL A 449 3.92 19.28 -18.72
CA VAL A 449 5.20 18.89 -18.15
C VAL A 449 4.93 17.93 -17.00
N TYR A 450 5.52 16.75 -17.09
CA TYR A 450 5.38 15.70 -16.08
C TYR A 450 6.51 15.83 -15.04
N PRO A 451 6.21 16.19 -13.79
CA PRO A 451 7.20 16.32 -12.72
C PRO A 451 8.16 15.14 -12.61
N ARG A 452 7.64 13.91 -12.72
CA ARG A 452 8.45 12.70 -12.61
C ARG A 452 9.53 12.59 -13.69
N GLU A 453 9.27 13.04 -14.91
CA GLU A 453 10.28 13.05 -15.98
C GLU A 453 11.51 13.88 -15.58
N ILE A 454 11.27 15.00 -14.92
CA ILE A 454 12.33 15.89 -14.45
C ILE A 454 13.05 15.28 -13.23
N GLU A 455 12.29 14.71 -12.30
CA GLU A 455 12.83 14.00 -11.14
C GLU A 455 13.76 12.87 -11.58
N GLU A 456 13.37 12.05 -12.56
CA GLU A 456 14.20 10.97 -13.11
C GLU A 456 15.52 11.51 -13.71
N VAL A 457 15.50 12.66 -14.36
CA VAL A 457 16.73 13.30 -14.84
C VAL A 457 17.59 13.79 -13.69
N LEU A 458 17.00 14.43 -12.67
CA LEU A 458 17.76 14.90 -11.51
C LEU A 458 18.42 13.75 -10.74
N TYR A 459 17.75 12.61 -10.62
CA TYR A 459 18.31 11.39 -9.99
C TYR A 459 19.51 10.79 -10.73
N GLN A 460 19.72 11.12 -12.02
CA GLN A 460 20.91 10.70 -12.76
C GLN A 460 22.17 11.47 -12.33
N HIS A 461 22.01 12.61 -11.64
CA HIS A 461 23.14 13.35 -11.12
C HIS A 461 23.66 12.68 -9.84
N GLU A 462 24.96 12.34 -9.81
CA GLU A 462 25.61 11.54 -8.75
C GLU A 462 25.41 12.08 -7.33
N GLY A 463 25.24 13.38 -7.17
CA GLY A 463 25.08 14.05 -5.88
C GLY A 463 23.63 14.19 -5.42
N VAL A 464 22.63 13.83 -6.21
CA VAL A 464 21.22 13.93 -5.83
C VAL A 464 20.81 12.66 -5.07
N GLU A 465 20.21 12.86 -3.89
CA GLU A 465 19.63 11.80 -3.06
C GLU A 465 18.13 11.66 -3.32
N GLU A 466 17.38 12.78 -3.22
CA GLU A 466 15.94 12.82 -3.47
C GLU A 466 15.58 14.11 -4.23
N ALA A 467 14.52 14.05 -5.02
CA ALA A 467 13.99 15.21 -5.75
C ALA A 467 12.45 15.20 -5.76
N ILE A 468 11.86 16.38 -5.61
CA ILE A 468 10.43 16.65 -5.83
C ILE A 468 10.31 17.84 -6.76
N VAL A 469 9.52 17.68 -7.81
CA VAL A 469 9.24 18.75 -8.78
C VAL A 469 7.78 19.18 -8.67
N VAL A 470 7.55 20.50 -8.67
CA VAL A 470 6.22 21.10 -8.60
C VAL A 470 6.05 22.20 -9.63
N GLY A 471 4.81 22.44 -10.04
CA GLY A 471 4.42 23.65 -10.73
C GLY A 471 4.18 24.78 -9.74
N ILE A 472 4.74 25.95 -10.03
CA ILE A 472 4.49 27.16 -9.26
C ILE A 472 3.90 28.23 -10.20
N PRO A 473 2.99 29.11 -9.72
CA PRO A 473 2.39 30.14 -10.55
C PRO A 473 3.44 31.06 -11.21
N ASP A 474 3.28 31.32 -12.50
CA ASP A 474 4.10 32.21 -13.29
C ASP A 474 3.20 33.13 -14.12
N THR A 475 3.41 34.44 -14.03
CA THR A 475 2.55 35.48 -14.68
C THR A 475 2.53 35.40 -16.20
N TYR A 476 3.59 34.87 -16.82
CA TYR A 476 3.71 34.77 -18.27
C TYR A 476 3.35 33.39 -18.80
N ARG A 477 3.67 32.32 -18.04
CA ARG A 477 3.59 30.93 -18.50
C ARG A 477 2.39 30.18 -17.96
N GLY A 478 1.62 30.77 -17.04
CA GLY A 478 0.62 30.10 -16.22
C GLY A 478 1.28 29.40 -15.04
N GLU A 479 2.09 28.39 -15.32
CA GLU A 479 2.96 27.73 -14.34
C GLU A 479 4.40 27.63 -14.85
N THR A 480 5.35 27.54 -13.90
CA THR A 480 6.76 27.23 -14.19
C THR A 480 7.25 26.10 -13.26
N VAL A 481 8.33 25.46 -13.67
CA VAL A 481 8.89 24.29 -12.98
C VAL A 481 9.83 24.73 -11.87
N LYS A 482 9.57 24.28 -10.62
CA LYS A 482 10.50 24.37 -9.48
C LYS A 482 10.83 22.98 -8.98
N ALA A 483 12.09 22.72 -8.65
CA ALA A 483 12.54 21.48 -8.05
C ALA A 483 13.04 21.71 -6.62
N PHE A 484 12.72 20.79 -5.72
CA PHE A 484 13.29 20.67 -4.38
C PHE A 484 14.16 19.43 -4.36
N VAL A 485 15.41 19.58 -3.91
CA VAL A 485 16.41 18.53 -4.02
C VAL A 485 17.10 18.33 -2.68
N LYS A 486 17.22 17.07 -2.27
CA LYS A 486 18.08 16.64 -1.18
C LYS A 486 19.39 16.13 -1.76
N ILE A 487 20.50 16.63 -1.27
CA ILE A 487 21.84 16.26 -1.70
C ILE A 487 22.39 15.15 -0.79
N LYS A 488 23.12 14.21 -1.38
CA LYS A 488 23.80 13.14 -0.62
C LYS A 488 24.78 13.70 0.40
N ALA A 489 24.88 13.05 1.55
CA ALA A 489 25.77 13.44 2.62
C ALA A 489 27.23 13.56 2.13
N GLY A 490 27.90 14.64 2.55
CA GLY A 490 29.31 14.92 2.18
C GLY A 490 29.52 15.52 0.79
N ILE A 491 28.45 15.75 0.02
CA ILE A 491 28.51 16.39 -1.30
C ILE A 491 27.95 17.82 -1.20
N SER A 492 28.54 18.77 -1.91
CA SER A 492 28.05 20.14 -2.03
C SER A 492 27.88 20.48 -3.51
N ILE A 493 26.67 20.87 -3.90
CA ILE A 493 26.32 21.22 -5.28
C ILE A 493 25.50 22.51 -5.25
N ALA A 494 25.91 23.48 -6.06
CA ALA A 494 25.11 24.68 -6.24
C ALA A 494 23.89 24.42 -7.14
N PRO A 495 22.71 25.01 -6.86
CA PRO A 495 21.49 24.87 -7.67
C PRO A 495 21.71 25.06 -9.17
N ASP A 496 22.53 26.07 -9.56
CA ASP A 496 22.82 26.35 -10.95
C ASP A 496 23.50 25.19 -11.70
N LYS A 497 24.26 24.35 -10.99
CA LYS A 497 24.89 23.17 -11.58
C LYS A 497 23.84 22.10 -11.94
N LEU A 498 22.86 21.92 -11.07
CA LEU A 498 21.72 21.00 -11.33
C LEU A 498 20.82 21.53 -12.44
N ILE A 499 20.58 22.84 -12.50
CA ILE A 499 19.86 23.46 -13.62
C ILE A 499 20.62 23.27 -14.93
N ALA A 500 21.95 23.46 -14.93
CA ALA A 500 22.79 23.22 -16.11
C ALA A 500 22.76 21.75 -16.54
N PHE A 501 22.79 20.81 -15.60
CA PHE A 501 22.63 19.39 -15.87
C PHE A 501 21.26 19.06 -16.48
N ALA A 502 20.17 19.62 -15.92
CA ALA A 502 18.83 19.45 -16.45
C ALA A 502 18.68 20.01 -17.87
N LYS A 503 19.33 21.15 -18.19
CA LYS A 503 19.32 21.76 -19.54
C LYS A 503 19.93 20.87 -20.62
N ILE A 504 20.87 20.02 -20.27
CA ILE A 504 21.51 19.09 -21.23
C ILE A 504 20.58 17.93 -21.57
N ASN A 505 19.74 17.52 -20.60
CA ASN A 505 18.97 16.29 -20.65
C ASN A 505 17.46 16.50 -20.90
N LEU A 506 16.96 17.77 -20.84
CA LEU A 506 15.54 18.09 -20.96
C LEU A 506 15.28 19.16 -22.02
N ALA A 507 14.09 19.11 -22.62
CA ALA A 507 13.60 20.19 -23.47
C ALA A 507 13.48 21.50 -22.68
N PRO A 508 13.69 22.68 -23.30
CA PRO A 508 13.78 23.97 -22.60
C PRO A 508 12.57 24.31 -21.72
N TYR A 509 11.36 23.89 -22.09
CA TYR A 509 10.14 24.14 -21.32
C TYR A 509 9.98 23.24 -20.08
N LYS A 510 10.75 22.13 -19.99
CA LYS A 510 10.78 21.19 -18.85
C LYS A 510 11.86 21.54 -17.83
N VAL A 511 12.84 22.37 -18.18
CA VAL A 511 13.96 22.69 -17.30
C VAL A 511 13.48 23.50 -16.09
N PRO A 512 13.80 23.07 -14.86
CA PRO A 512 13.50 23.84 -13.66
C PRO A 512 14.08 25.25 -13.74
N ARG A 513 13.24 26.25 -13.47
CA ARG A 513 13.69 27.66 -13.36
C ARG A 513 14.35 27.94 -12.05
N GLU A 514 13.96 27.20 -11.03
CA GLU A 514 14.45 27.30 -9.68
C GLU A 514 14.69 25.91 -9.12
N ILE A 515 15.81 25.72 -8.43
CA ILE A 515 16.10 24.55 -7.63
C ILE A 515 16.42 24.99 -6.21
N GLU A 516 15.70 24.47 -5.25
CA GLU A 516 15.92 24.69 -3.83
C GLU A 516 16.51 23.43 -3.20
N ILE A 517 17.59 23.58 -2.43
CA ILE A 517 18.21 22.47 -1.71
C ILE A 517 17.68 22.46 -0.30
N LEU A 518 17.13 21.31 0.12
CA LEU A 518 16.58 21.06 1.46
C LEU A 518 17.34 19.93 2.14
N ASP A 519 17.45 20.01 3.47
CA ASP A 519 18.08 18.96 4.29
C ASP A 519 17.27 17.66 4.27
N ASP A 520 15.93 17.75 4.18
CA ASP A 520 15.03 16.61 4.00
C ASP A 520 13.78 17.02 3.23
N LEU A 521 13.16 16.06 2.54
CA LEU A 521 11.92 16.27 1.79
C LEU A 521 10.72 15.70 2.56
N PRO A 522 9.54 16.35 2.51
CA PRO A 522 8.37 15.90 3.26
C PRO A 522 7.88 14.53 2.77
N LYS A 523 7.63 13.62 3.72
CA LYS A 523 7.20 12.24 3.47
C LYS A 523 5.94 11.89 4.27
N SER A 524 5.14 10.98 3.73
CA SER A 524 4.03 10.37 4.44
C SER A 524 4.53 9.30 5.43
N SER A 525 3.63 8.82 6.32
CA SER A 525 3.90 7.71 7.23
C SER A 525 4.29 6.38 6.56
N VAL A 526 4.02 6.26 5.27
CA VAL A 526 4.42 5.11 4.43
C VAL A 526 5.59 5.46 3.50
N GLY A 527 6.33 6.53 3.79
CA GLY A 527 7.54 6.91 3.07
C GLY A 527 7.34 7.52 1.68
N LYS A 528 6.11 7.95 1.32
CA LYS A 528 5.82 8.60 0.04
C LYS A 528 6.15 10.09 0.10
N LEU A 529 6.89 10.61 -0.88
CA LEU A 529 7.17 12.05 -1.02
C LEU A 529 5.87 12.86 -1.21
N LEU A 530 5.75 13.99 -0.51
CA LEU A 530 4.51 14.78 -0.41
C LEU A 530 4.63 16.11 -1.18
N ARG A 531 4.53 16.08 -2.53
CA ARG A 531 4.53 17.27 -3.39
C ARG A 531 3.59 18.37 -2.91
N ARG A 532 2.40 18.01 -2.45
CA ARG A 532 1.37 18.96 -2.00
C ARG A 532 1.85 19.88 -0.86
N MET A 533 2.71 19.40 0.02
CA MET A 533 3.20 20.23 1.13
C MET A 533 4.06 21.37 0.58
N LEU A 534 5.00 21.05 -0.30
CA LEU A 534 5.90 22.03 -0.91
C LEU A 534 5.15 23.01 -1.83
N ARG A 535 4.19 22.50 -2.63
CA ARG A 535 3.34 23.38 -3.47
C ARG A 535 2.54 24.39 -2.65
N LYS A 536 1.96 23.99 -1.52
CA LYS A 536 1.22 24.89 -0.62
C LYS A 536 2.11 25.93 0.07
N GLU A 537 3.35 25.58 0.37
CA GLU A 537 4.31 26.53 0.93
C GLU A 537 4.66 27.62 -0.08
N GLU A 538 4.89 27.24 -1.34
CA GLU A 538 5.13 28.18 -2.43
C GLU A 538 3.93 29.10 -2.72
N GLU A 539 2.71 28.56 -2.69
CA GLU A 539 1.48 29.36 -2.84
C GLU A 539 1.34 30.41 -1.74
N LYS A 540 1.74 30.10 -0.49
CA LYS A 540 1.73 31.05 0.63
C LYS A 540 2.82 32.11 0.55
N ILE A 541 3.98 31.80 0.02
CA ILE A 541 5.10 32.73 -0.13
C ILE A 541 4.79 33.77 -1.20
N LYS A 542 4.02 33.40 -2.23
CA LYS A 542 3.66 34.26 -3.36
C LYS A 542 2.33 35.00 -3.21
N ALA A 543 1.50 34.66 -2.21
CA ALA A 543 0.25 35.35 -1.86
C ALA A 543 0.51 36.49 -0.87
#